data_02db6b3e243d84ffa53936baee436275
#
_entry.id   02db6b3e243d84ffa53936baee436275
#
_cell.length_a   1.000
_cell.length_b   1.000
_cell.length_c   1.000
_cell.angle_alpha   90.00
_cell.angle_beta   90.00
_cell.angle_gamma   90.00
#
_symmetry.space_group_name_H-M   'P 1'
#
loop_
_entity.id
_entity.type
_entity.pdbx_description
1 polymer ?
#
loop_
_entity_poly.entity_id
_entity_poly.type
_entity_poly.pdbx_seq_one_letter_code
_entity_poly.pdbx_strand_id
1 'polypeptide(L)'
;GLSLGIFTYYIDKKISSQTKVMSDDMLESYIRQVINIHGSEAEIEFAWHGGEPTIAGISFFQKAMLIQTKYASNRRILNTLQTNGTLLNEEWCRFFADNDFRIGISIDGPQALHDPYRKDSMGKGSFHKVLNAIDLLQKHKVSYNTLTTVNAINAEHGLEAYHFMRSISDYMQF
;
A
#
# COMPACT_ATOMS: atom_id res chain seq x y z
N GLY A 1 19.25 8.07 -1.80
CA GLY A 1 18.45 7.07 -2.48
C GLY A 1 17.36 7.75 -3.29
N LEU A 2 17.34 7.50 -4.60
CA LEU A 2 16.24 7.94 -5.48
C LEU A 2 15.11 6.91 -5.34
N SER A 3 14.06 7.26 -4.57
CA SER A 3 12.80 6.53 -4.62
C SER A 3 12.17 6.79 -5.98
N LEU A 4 12.24 5.83 -6.89
CA LEU A 4 11.48 5.90 -8.14
C LEU A 4 10.04 5.49 -7.81
N GLY A 5 9.20 6.49 -7.51
CA GLY A 5 7.77 6.27 -7.30
C GLY A 5 7.15 5.61 -8.54
N ILE A 6 6.49 4.50 -8.34
CA ILE A 6 5.69 3.86 -9.39
C ILE A 6 4.58 4.82 -9.77
N PHE A 7 4.54 5.19 -11.04
CA PHE A 7 3.54 6.11 -11.59
C PHE A 7 2.13 5.62 -11.26
N THR A 8 1.40 6.43 -10.54
CA THR A 8 -0.03 6.27 -10.32
C THR A 8 -0.74 6.38 -11.65
N TYR A 9 -1.31 5.27 -12.15
CA TYR A 9 -2.29 5.36 -13.21
C TYR A 9 -3.57 5.96 -12.62
N TYR A 10 -3.74 7.26 -12.79
CA TYR A 10 -5.04 7.89 -12.62
C TYR A 10 -5.95 7.33 -13.72
N ILE A 11 -6.80 6.39 -13.36
CA ILE A 11 -7.87 5.94 -14.25
C ILE A 11 -8.93 7.03 -14.19
N ASP A 12 -8.93 7.91 -15.18
CA ASP A 12 -10.03 8.81 -15.43
C ASP A 12 -11.32 7.95 -15.53
N LYS A 13 -12.39 8.33 -14.83
CA LYS A 13 -13.68 7.60 -14.80
C LYS A 13 -14.30 7.34 -16.18
N LYS A 14 -13.72 7.87 -17.24
CA LYS A 14 -14.12 7.70 -18.65
C LYS A 14 -13.45 6.52 -19.37
N ILE A 15 -12.43 5.88 -18.78
CA ILE A 15 -11.74 4.74 -19.41
C ILE A 15 -12.24 3.46 -18.77
N SER A 16 -13.26 2.86 -19.38
CA SER A 16 -13.81 1.50 -19.21
C SER A 16 -13.74 0.85 -17.82
N SER A 17 -14.85 0.25 -17.42
CA SER A 17 -15.15 -0.50 -16.19
C SER A 17 -14.24 -1.74 -15.91
N GLN A 18 -13.11 -1.91 -16.57
CA GLN A 18 -12.18 -2.99 -16.32
C GLN A 18 -10.96 -2.48 -15.58
N THR A 19 -10.79 -2.92 -14.33
CA THR A 19 -9.54 -2.79 -13.57
C THR A 19 -8.43 -3.48 -14.36
N LYS A 20 -7.54 -2.70 -14.98
CA LYS A 20 -6.41 -3.28 -15.73
C LYS A 20 -5.27 -3.55 -14.77
N VAL A 21 -5.06 -4.80 -14.45
CA VAL A 21 -3.84 -5.29 -13.80
C VAL A 21 -2.76 -5.43 -14.88
N MET A 22 -1.52 -5.14 -14.52
CA MET A 22 -0.35 -5.31 -15.39
C MET A 22 -0.25 -6.78 -15.85
N SER A 23 -0.01 -7.02 -17.15
CA SER A 23 0.22 -8.38 -17.65
C SER A 23 1.53 -8.95 -17.12
N ASP A 24 1.66 -10.28 -17.14
CA ASP A 24 2.87 -10.96 -16.65
C ASP A 24 4.12 -10.49 -17.41
N ASP A 25 4.06 -10.31 -18.72
CA ASP A 25 5.17 -9.81 -19.54
C ASP A 25 5.55 -8.36 -19.19
N MET A 26 4.54 -7.53 -18.94
CA MET A 26 4.77 -6.13 -18.52
C MET A 26 5.38 -6.07 -17.13
N LEU A 27 4.90 -6.89 -16.20
CA LEU A 27 5.44 -7.00 -14.85
C LEU A 27 6.91 -7.44 -14.87
N GLU A 28 7.24 -8.47 -15.66
CA GLU A 28 8.62 -8.94 -15.80
C GLU A 28 9.52 -7.88 -16.43
N SER A 29 9.05 -7.23 -17.50
CA SER A 29 9.79 -6.16 -18.17
C SER A 29 10.05 -4.99 -17.21
N TYR A 30 9.05 -4.58 -16.45
CA TYR A 30 9.15 -3.51 -15.44
C TYR A 30 10.19 -3.86 -14.37
N ILE A 31 10.06 -5.01 -13.70
CA ILE A 31 10.95 -5.43 -12.62
C ILE A 31 12.39 -5.52 -13.13
N ARG A 32 12.61 -6.13 -14.29
CA ARG A 32 13.94 -6.24 -14.90
C ARG A 32 14.57 -4.87 -15.18
N GLN A 33 13.78 -3.91 -15.69
CA GLN A 33 14.27 -2.56 -15.96
C GLN A 33 14.65 -1.82 -14.69
N VAL A 34 13.79 -1.86 -13.65
CA VAL A 34 14.07 -1.24 -12.36
C VAL A 34 15.37 -1.81 -11.78
N ILE A 35 15.52 -3.13 -11.76
CA ILE A 35 16.72 -3.78 -11.23
C ILE A 35 17.97 -3.39 -12.03
N ASN A 36 17.88 -3.30 -13.36
CA ASN A 36 19.03 -2.93 -14.22
C ASN A 36 19.44 -1.45 -14.04
N ILE A 37 18.49 -0.54 -13.86
CA ILE A 37 18.77 0.89 -13.67
C ILE A 37 19.54 1.14 -12.37
N HIS A 38 19.25 0.39 -11.30
CA HIS A 38 19.95 0.54 -10.02
C HIS A 38 21.39 -0.01 -10.02
N GLY A 39 21.83 -0.61 -11.11
CA GLY A 39 23.23 -0.99 -11.32
C GLY A 39 23.82 -1.84 -10.19
N SER A 40 24.80 -1.31 -9.46
CA SER A 40 25.50 -1.98 -8.36
C SER A 40 24.94 -1.66 -6.96
N GLU A 41 23.79 -0.96 -6.85
CA GLU A 41 23.20 -0.68 -5.54
C GLU A 41 22.87 -1.98 -4.80
N ALA A 42 23.20 -2.02 -3.50
CA ALA A 42 23.02 -3.21 -2.69
C ALA A 42 21.54 -3.47 -2.31
N GLU A 43 20.72 -2.43 -2.35
CA GLU A 43 19.31 -2.48 -1.96
C GLU A 43 18.44 -1.76 -2.99
N ILE A 44 17.33 -2.37 -3.36
CA ILE A 44 16.36 -1.85 -4.33
C ILE A 44 14.97 -1.91 -3.71
N GLU A 45 14.28 -0.77 -3.68
CA GLU A 45 12.92 -0.69 -3.18
C GLU A 45 11.90 -0.71 -4.33
N PHE A 46 10.90 -1.58 -4.21
CA PHE A 46 9.69 -1.58 -5.02
C PHE A 46 8.53 -1.04 -4.19
N ALA A 47 8.05 0.16 -4.53
CA ALA A 47 6.91 0.79 -3.90
C ALA A 47 5.63 0.53 -4.72
N TRP A 48 4.76 -0.31 -4.18
CA TRP A 48 3.51 -0.71 -4.83
C TRP A 48 2.38 0.22 -4.38
N HIS A 49 1.90 1.04 -5.28
CA HIS A 49 0.70 1.83 -5.07
C HIS A 49 -0.04 2.15 -6.39
N GLY A 50 -1.11 2.91 -6.33
CA GLY A 50 -1.98 3.18 -7.46
C GLY A 50 -3.38 3.43 -6.92
N GLY A 51 -4.44 2.98 -7.58
CA GLY A 51 -5.80 3.08 -7.04
C GLY A 51 -5.94 2.31 -5.73
N GLU A 52 -5.93 0.99 -5.80
CA GLU A 52 -5.83 0.09 -4.66
C GLU A 52 -5.06 -1.18 -5.12
N PRO A 53 -3.78 -1.34 -4.71
CA PRO A 53 -2.95 -2.42 -5.23
C PRO A 53 -3.43 -3.81 -4.82
N THR A 54 -4.12 -3.97 -3.68
CA THR A 54 -4.63 -5.27 -3.24
C THR A 54 -5.71 -5.85 -4.16
N ILE A 55 -6.31 -5.04 -5.04
CA ILE A 55 -7.23 -5.54 -6.09
C ILE A 55 -6.53 -6.48 -7.07
N ALA A 56 -5.20 -6.34 -7.26
CA ALA A 56 -4.44 -7.24 -8.11
C ALA A 56 -4.38 -8.68 -7.58
N GLY A 57 -4.65 -8.87 -6.30
CA GLY A 57 -4.63 -10.17 -5.63
C GLY A 57 -3.22 -10.64 -5.25
N ILE A 58 -3.14 -11.53 -4.27
CA ILE A 58 -1.87 -12.06 -3.73
C ILE A 58 -1.04 -12.75 -4.82
N SER A 59 -1.67 -13.45 -5.75
CA SER A 59 -0.99 -14.15 -6.84
C SER A 59 -0.15 -13.23 -7.73
N PHE A 60 -0.59 -11.98 -7.92
CA PHE A 60 0.19 -10.97 -8.65
C PHE A 60 1.51 -10.65 -7.91
N PHE A 61 1.45 -10.45 -6.61
CA PHE A 61 2.64 -10.14 -5.80
C PHE A 61 3.57 -11.34 -5.65
N GLN A 62 3.02 -12.56 -5.56
CA GLN A 62 3.81 -13.79 -5.59
C GLN A 62 4.63 -13.89 -6.89
N LYS A 63 4.01 -13.60 -8.05
CA LYS A 63 4.72 -13.54 -9.33
C LYS A 63 5.79 -12.44 -9.33
N ALA A 64 5.45 -11.24 -8.84
CA ALA A 64 6.40 -10.14 -8.75
C ALA A 64 7.65 -10.54 -7.96
N MET A 65 7.49 -11.21 -6.83
CA MET A 65 8.61 -11.68 -6.01
C MET A 65 9.45 -12.75 -6.67
N LEU A 66 8.82 -13.69 -7.38
CA LEU A 66 9.55 -14.69 -8.18
C LEU A 66 10.42 -14.02 -9.26
N ILE A 67 9.88 -13.00 -9.93
CA ILE A 67 10.60 -12.24 -10.95
C ILE A 67 11.72 -11.40 -10.28
N GLN A 68 11.44 -10.75 -9.17
CA GLN A 68 12.46 -10.02 -8.39
C GLN A 68 13.62 -10.94 -8.03
N THR A 69 13.35 -12.11 -7.49
CA THR A 69 14.36 -13.12 -7.13
C THR A 69 15.19 -13.55 -8.34
N LYS A 70 14.55 -13.73 -9.50
CA LYS A 70 15.22 -14.10 -10.75
C LYS A 70 16.27 -13.07 -11.19
N TYR A 71 16.01 -11.78 -11.00
CA TYR A 71 16.86 -10.70 -11.50
C TYR A 71 17.68 -9.98 -10.43
N ALA A 72 17.38 -10.15 -9.14
CA ALA A 72 18.03 -9.43 -8.06
C ALA A 72 19.52 -9.72 -7.91
N SER A 73 20.00 -10.88 -8.36
CA SER A 73 21.36 -11.37 -8.06
C SER A 73 21.61 -11.39 -6.53
N ASN A 74 22.60 -10.68 -6.01
CA ASN A 74 22.92 -10.60 -4.59
C ASN A 74 22.36 -9.32 -3.92
N ARG A 75 21.42 -8.62 -4.56
CA ARG A 75 20.86 -7.37 -4.04
C ARG A 75 19.66 -7.65 -3.16
N ARG A 76 19.52 -6.87 -2.12
CA ARG A 76 18.34 -6.90 -1.25
C ARG A 76 17.18 -6.21 -1.94
N ILE A 77 16.04 -6.87 -2.01
CA ILE A 77 14.79 -6.27 -2.50
C ILE A 77 13.91 -5.93 -1.30
N LEU A 78 13.47 -4.68 -1.25
CA LEU A 78 12.46 -4.21 -0.31
C LEU A 78 11.15 -4.00 -1.06
N ASN A 79 10.05 -4.47 -0.48
CA ASN A 79 8.72 -4.24 -1.01
C ASN A 79 7.91 -3.38 -0.03
N THR A 80 7.43 -2.23 -0.48
CA THR A 80 6.49 -1.39 0.25
C THR A 80 5.16 -1.35 -0.50
N LEU A 81 4.05 -1.34 0.23
CA LEU A 81 2.71 -1.34 -0.38
C LEU A 81 1.81 -0.34 0.32
N GLN A 82 1.23 0.59 -0.47
CA GLN A 82 0.29 1.58 0.02
C GLN A 82 -1.14 1.13 -0.27
N THR A 83 -1.95 0.98 0.78
CA THR A 83 -3.33 0.47 0.66
C THR A 83 -4.33 1.30 1.47
N ASN A 84 -5.59 1.28 1.04
CA ASN A 84 -6.71 1.76 1.83
C ASN A 84 -7.15 0.76 2.91
N GLY A 85 -6.56 -0.41 2.98
CA GLY A 85 -6.79 -1.45 4.00
C GLY A 85 -8.11 -2.21 3.89
N THR A 86 -9.03 -1.82 3.01
CA THR A 86 -10.41 -2.37 3.02
C THR A 86 -10.51 -3.82 2.56
N LEU A 87 -9.49 -4.35 1.88
CA LEU A 87 -9.42 -5.72 1.38
C LEU A 87 -8.46 -6.61 2.17
N LEU A 88 -7.77 -6.05 3.19
CA LEU A 88 -6.84 -6.85 3.99
C LEU A 88 -7.58 -7.88 4.85
N ASN A 89 -7.04 -9.07 4.87
CA ASN A 89 -7.52 -10.20 5.66
C ASN A 89 -6.32 -11.00 6.20
N GLU A 90 -6.58 -12.10 6.89
CA GLU A 90 -5.55 -12.99 7.47
C GLU A 90 -4.56 -13.50 6.41
N GLU A 91 -5.02 -13.78 5.20
CA GLU A 91 -4.17 -14.29 4.12
C GLU A 91 -3.19 -13.21 3.64
N TRP A 92 -3.66 -11.98 3.44
CA TRP A 92 -2.83 -10.83 3.10
C TRP A 92 -1.78 -10.55 4.18
N CYS A 93 -2.19 -10.53 5.46
CA CYS A 93 -1.26 -10.22 6.55
C CYS A 93 -0.19 -11.30 6.73
N ARG A 94 -0.54 -12.59 6.55
CA ARG A 94 0.45 -13.67 6.50
C ARG A 94 1.41 -13.49 5.33
N PHE A 95 0.88 -13.23 4.14
CA PHE A 95 1.71 -12.99 2.95
C PHE A 95 2.69 -11.84 3.19
N PHE A 96 2.27 -10.74 3.76
CA PHE A 96 3.14 -9.60 4.07
C PHE A 96 4.20 -9.93 5.11
N ALA A 97 3.83 -10.64 6.17
CA ALA A 97 4.77 -11.06 7.21
C ALA A 97 5.83 -12.02 6.67
N ASP A 98 5.42 -13.03 5.90
CA ASP A 98 6.31 -14.06 5.34
C ASP A 98 7.31 -13.49 4.32
N ASN A 99 6.99 -12.32 3.74
CA ASN A 99 7.76 -11.71 2.65
C ASN A 99 8.33 -10.32 3.00
N ASP A 100 8.36 -9.96 4.29
CA ASP A 100 8.94 -8.71 4.83
C ASP A 100 8.43 -7.44 4.12
N PHE A 101 7.13 -7.40 3.78
CA PHE A 101 6.51 -6.19 3.23
C PHE A 101 6.37 -5.12 4.30
N ARG A 102 6.56 -3.86 3.90
CA ARG A 102 6.22 -2.69 4.69
C ARG A 102 4.94 -2.06 4.16
N ILE A 103 3.96 -1.86 5.03
CA ILE A 103 2.62 -1.44 4.62
C ILE A 103 2.38 0.01 5.03
N GLY A 104 2.02 0.84 4.05
CA GLY A 104 1.42 2.13 4.30
C GLY A 104 -0.09 2.00 4.29
N ILE A 105 -0.75 2.27 5.43
CA ILE A 105 -2.21 2.16 5.52
C ILE A 105 -2.86 3.54 5.58
N SER A 106 -3.82 3.77 4.70
CA SER A 106 -4.50 5.07 4.60
C SER A 106 -5.60 5.20 5.65
N ILE A 107 -5.44 6.15 6.57
CA ILE A 107 -6.47 6.50 7.56
C ILE A 107 -6.36 7.98 7.92
N ASP A 108 -7.48 8.71 7.98
CA ASP A 108 -7.49 10.18 8.07
C ASP A 108 -7.87 10.71 9.46
N GLY A 109 -7.83 9.85 10.48
CA GLY A 109 -8.21 10.18 11.86
C GLY A 109 -9.32 9.29 12.39
N PRO A 110 -10.01 9.67 13.49
CA PRO A 110 -11.18 8.95 14.01
C PRO A 110 -12.31 8.91 12.99
N GLN A 111 -13.30 8.06 13.23
CA GLN A 111 -14.38 7.76 12.29
C GLN A 111 -15.06 9.02 11.71
N ALA A 112 -15.31 10.02 12.55
CA ALA A 112 -15.97 11.26 12.13
C ALA A 112 -15.13 12.06 11.11
N LEU A 113 -13.81 11.94 11.14
CA LEU A 113 -12.90 12.60 10.20
C LEU A 113 -12.59 11.72 8.98
N HIS A 114 -12.60 10.40 9.14
CA HIS A 114 -12.25 9.44 8.08
C HIS A 114 -13.41 9.20 7.10
N ASP A 115 -14.57 8.81 7.60
CA ASP A 115 -15.70 8.32 6.80
C ASP A 115 -16.30 9.33 5.82
N PRO A 116 -16.27 10.67 6.05
CA PRO A 116 -16.80 11.63 5.07
C PRO A 116 -16.12 11.54 3.68
N TYR A 117 -14.81 11.27 3.65
CA TYR A 117 -14.02 11.21 2.41
C TYR A 117 -13.65 9.79 1.98
N ARG A 118 -13.56 8.85 2.93
CA ARG A 118 -13.15 7.47 2.63
C ARG A 118 -14.34 6.53 2.72
N LYS A 119 -14.99 6.36 1.59
CA LYS A 119 -16.18 5.52 1.43
C LYS A 119 -15.86 4.31 0.55
N ASP A 120 -16.52 3.20 0.83
CA ASP A 120 -16.48 2.04 -0.05
C ASP A 120 -17.36 2.24 -1.31
N SER A 121 -17.37 1.24 -2.19
CA SER A 121 -18.15 1.25 -3.44
C SER A 121 -19.66 1.39 -3.24
N MET A 122 -20.16 1.12 -2.02
CA MET A 122 -21.57 1.28 -1.65
C MET A 122 -21.85 2.62 -0.96
N GLY A 123 -20.85 3.51 -0.88
CA GLY A 123 -20.97 4.82 -0.23
C GLY A 123 -20.93 4.78 1.30
N LYS A 124 -20.63 3.62 1.91
CA LYS A 124 -20.48 3.48 3.37
C LYS A 124 -19.06 3.84 3.80
N GLY A 125 -18.94 4.43 4.99
CA GLY A 125 -17.63 4.70 5.58
C GLY A 125 -16.76 3.45 5.73
N SER A 126 -15.46 3.60 5.56
CA SER A 126 -14.51 2.48 5.58
C SER A 126 -13.74 2.32 6.90
N PHE A 127 -13.94 3.22 7.86
CA PHE A 127 -13.17 3.28 9.11
C PHE A 127 -13.02 1.94 9.84
N HIS A 128 -14.13 1.25 10.09
CA HIS A 128 -14.07 -0.04 10.80
C HIS A 128 -13.32 -1.13 10.02
N LYS A 129 -13.39 -1.11 8.68
CA LYS A 129 -12.61 -2.04 7.85
C LYS A 129 -11.12 -1.78 7.99
N VAL A 130 -10.74 -0.50 8.02
CA VAL A 130 -9.33 -0.09 8.16
C VAL A 130 -8.79 -0.41 9.54
N LEU A 131 -9.55 -0.18 10.61
CA LEU A 131 -9.14 -0.58 11.97
C LEU A 131 -8.94 -2.09 12.08
N ASN A 132 -9.87 -2.88 11.56
CA ASN A 132 -9.71 -4.34 11.53
C ASN A 132 -8.45 -4.76 10.75
N ALA A 133 -8.12 -4.07 9.65
CA ALA A 133 -6.89 -4.31 8.91
C ALA A 133 -5.64 -4.00 9.76
N ILE A 134 -5.65 -2.89 10.51
CA ILE A 134 -4.57 -2.53 11.43
C ILE A 134 -4.40 -3.60 12.52
N ASP A 135 -5.48 -4.05 13.14
CA ASP A 135 -5.44 -5.12 14.15
C ASP A 135 -4.82 -6.41 13.56
N LEU A 136 -5.15 -6.76 12.33
CA LEU A 136 -4.57 -7.92 11.64
C LEU A 136 -3.07 -7.71 11.34
N LEU A 137 -2.65 -6.53 10.89
CA LEU A 137 -1.24 -6.22 10.67
C LEU A 137 -0.44 -6.34 11.97
N GLN A 138 -0.97 -5.83 13.08
CA GLN A 138 -0.35 -5.95 14.41
C GLN A 138 -0.27 -7.41 14.86
N LYS A 139 -1.38 -8.16 14.75
CA LYS A 139 -1.44 -9.59 15.09
C LYS A 139 -0.38 -10.41 14.37
N HIS A 140 -0.16 -10.13 13.09
CA HIS A 140 0.84 -10.82 12.26
C HIS A 140 2.24 -10.17 12.30
N LYS A 141 2.43 -9.13 13.13
CA LYS A 141 3.71 -8.40 13.28
C LYS A 141 4.24 -7.84 11.96
N VAL A 142 3.33 -7.46 11.06
CA VAL A 142 3.69 -6.77 9.82
C VAL A 142 4.10 -5.34 10.13
N SER A 143 5.23 -4.90 9.59
CA SER A 143 5.67 -3.51 9.71
C SER A 143 4.72 -2.59 8.94
N TYR A 144 4.16 -1.57 9.60
CA TYR A 144 3.28 -0.62 8.93
C TYR A 144 3.44 0.81 9.46
N ASN A 145 3.05 1.75 8.64
CA ASN A 145 2.86 3.16 9.00
C ASN A 145 1.48 3.63 8.52
N THR A 146 0.98 4.70 9.12
CA THR A 146 -0.27 5.31 8.71
C THR A 146 -0.02 6.53 7.83
N LEU A 147 -0.85 6.72 6.79
CA LEU A 147 -0.82 7.89 5.92
C LEU A 147 -2.17 8.59 5.96
N THR A 148 -2.11 9.88 6.23
CA THR A 148 -3.29 10.74 6.34
C THR A 148 -3.32 11.73 5.19
N THR A 149 -4.44 11.81 4.48
CA THR A 149 -4.68 12.89 3.55
C THR A 149 -5.33 14.06 4.30
N VAL A 150 -4.61 15.18 4.39
CA VAL A 150 -5.17 16.40 4.97
C VAL A 150 -6.27 16.94 4.04
N ASN A 151 -7.44 17.18 4.61
CA ASN A 151 -8.64 17.65 3.91
C ASN A 151 -9.37 18.72 4.72
N ALA A 152 -10.40 19.32 4.14
CA ALA A 152 -11.13 20.44 4.77
C ALA A 152 -11.74 20.11 6.13
N ILE A 153 -12.03 18.82 6.44
CA ILE A 153 -12.60 18.43 7.72
C ILE A 153 -11.48 18.20 8.74
N ASN A 154 -10.50 17.34 8.44
CA ASN A 154 -9.48 16.98 9.44
C ASN A 154 -8.43 18.07 9.68
N ALA A 155 -8.27 19.02 8.75
CA ALA A 155 -7.36 20.15 8.93
C ALA A 155 -7.73 21.02 10.16
N GLU A 156 -9.02 21.16 10.45
CA GLU A 156 -9.50 21.90 11.64
C GLU A 156 -9.41 21.07 12.92
N HIS A 157 -9.20 19.75 12.82
CA HIS A 157 -9.13 18.78 13.91
C HIS A 157 -7.75 18.13 14.04
N GLY A 158 -6.67 18.84 13.69
CA GLY A 158 -5.32 18.28 13.59
C GLY A 158 -4.82 17.59 14.85
N LEU A 159 -5.09 18.16 16.05
CA LEU A 159 -4.70 17.54 17.32
C LEU A 159 -5.48 16.26 17.61
N GLU A 160 -6.78 16.24 17.32
CA GLU A 160 -7.62 15.05 17.48
C GLU A 160 -7.14 13.93 16.55
N ALA A 161 -6.90 14.25 15.28
CA ALA A 161 -6.34 13.31 14.31
C ALA A 161 -4.97 12.78 14.77
N TYR A 162 -4.06 13.67 15.20
CA TYR A 162 -2.74 13.29 15.69
C TYR A 162 -2.81 12.34 16.89
N HIS A 163 -3.59 12.65 17.92
CA HIS A 163 -3.71 11.79 19.10
C HIS A 163 -4.29 10.42 18.76
N PHE A 164 -5.29 10.38 17.89
CA PHE A 164 -5.84 9.12 17.39
C PHE A 164 -4.76 8.31 16.64
N MET A 165 -4.05 8.92 15.70
CA MET A 165 -3.02 8.23 14.91
C MET A 165 -1.90 7.68 15.80
N ARG A 166 -1.47 8.45 16.81
CA ARG A 166 -0.48 8.01 17.81
C ARG A 166 -0.91 6.79 18.62
N SER A 167 -2.21 6.60 18.80
CA SER A 167 -2.75 5.45 19.54
C SER A 167 -2.72 4.14 18.73
N ILE A 168 -2.59 4.23 17.42
CA ILE A 168 -2.67 3.07 16.51
C ILE A 168 -1.38 2.82 15.72
N SER A 169 -0.44 3.75 15.69
CA SER A 169 0.82 3.59 14.93
C SER A 169 1.96 4.42 15.53
N ASP A 170 3.17 3.87 15.51
CA ASP A 170 4.38 4.59 15.91
C ASP A 170 4.88 5.53 14.81
N TYR A 171 4.58 5.24 13.56
CA TYR A 171 4.98 6.03 12.39
C TYR A 171 3.76 6.52 11.64
N MET A 172 3.66 7.84 11.48
CA MET A 172 2.57 8.49 10.77
C MET A 172 3.09 9.54 9.80
N GLN A 173 2.40 9.68 8.67
CA GLN A 173 2.68 10.66 7.63
C GLN A 173 1.40 11.45 7.33
N PHE A 174 1.54 12.79 7.20
CA PHE A 174 0.47 13.72 6.88
C PHE A 174 0.74 14.39 5.55
#